data_9a72d688810c953f816a9563c23a179a
#
_entry.id   9a72d688810c953f816a9563c23a179a
#
_cell.length_a   1.000
_cell.length_b   1.000
_cell.length_c   1.000
_cell.angle_alpha   90.00
_cell.angle_beta   90.00
_cell.angle_gamma   90.00
#
_symmetry.space_group_name_H-M   'P 1'
#
loop_
_entity.id
_entity.type
_entity.pdbx_description
1 polymer ?
#
loop_
_entity_poly.entity_id
_entity_poly.type
_entity_poly.pdbx_seq_one_letter_code
_entity_poly.pdbx_strand_id
1 'polypeptide(L)'
;TILSSNIDAAIILSDRFPNECIPMLHSKDVPVVFLDRQVAQDGIASVVIDEAQGMRQAVQYLASTGHRVIGHLHGILETYSAQSKLEAFRQTMTELGLPLYEDIIFDGHYDRYAAYSAVRAFLTKPIAHMPDAFVCADDDTALGCIRAFEDMGYNVPEDVSVTGCSCTKTI
;
A
#
# COMPACT_ATOMS: atom_id res chain seq x y z
N THR A 1 -16.52 -13.63 22.39
CA THR A 1 -16.30 -13.80 20.92
C THR A 1 -17.58 -13.44 20.17
N ILE A 2 -17.51 -12.91 18.93
CA ILE A 2 -18.67 -12.59 18.06
C ILE A 2 -19.63 -13.80 17.95
N LEU A 3 -19.08 -15.01 17.90
CA LEU A 3 -19.84 -16.26 17.77
C LEU A 3 -20.67 -16.66 19.00
N SER A 4 -20.35 -16.11 20.17
CA SER A 4 -21.02 -16.40 21.45
C SER A 4 -21.90 -15.24 21.95
N SER A 5 -21.96 -14.13 21.24
CA SER A 5 -22.73 -12.94 21.61
C SER A 5 -24.09 -12.94 20.92
N ASN A 6 -25.13 -12.46 21.62
CA ASN A 6 -26.41 -12.13 21.01
C ASN A 6 -26.29 -10.78 20.31
N ILE A 7 -25.98 -10.80 19.01
CA ILE A 7 -25.86 -9.62 18.17
C ILE A 7 -26.81 -9.78 16.94
N ASP A 8 -27.38 -8.68 16.49
CA ASP A 8 -28.30 -8.65 15.34
C ASP A 8 -27.54 -8.46 14.02
N ALA A 9 -26.35 -7.88 14.05
CA ALA A 9 -25.47 -7.70 12.89
C ALA A 9 -24.02 -7.46 13.36
N ALA A 10 -23.04 -7.62 12.45
CA ALA A 10 -21.63 -7.33 12.73
C ALA A 10 -20.99 -6.53 11.59
N ILE A 11 -20.22 -5.49 11.96
CA ILE A 11 -19.30 -4.80 11.07
C ILE A 11 -17.89 -5.15 11.54
N ILE A 12 -17.08 -5.73 10.65
CA ILE A 12 -15.74 -6.20 10.96
C ILE A 12 -14.73 -5.35 10.20
N LEU A 13 -13.95 -4.57 10.93
CA LEU A 13 -12.80 -3.83 10.43
C LEU A 13 -11.53 -4.56 10.89
N SER A 14 -11.06 -5.52 10.11
CA SER A 14 -9.87 -6.29 10.44
C SER A 14 -9.35 -7.06 9.23
N ASP A 15 -8.17 -6.72 8.79
CA ASP A 15 -7.44 -7.42 7.73
C ASP A 15 -6.97 -8.80 8.20
N ARG A 16 -6.80 -8.98 9.52
CA ARG A 16 -6.29 -10.20 10.16
C ARG A 16 -7.38 -11.12 10.70
N PHE A 17 -8.63 -10.89 10.36
CA PHE A 17 -9.71 -11.79 10.77
C PHE A 17 -9.48 -13.17 10.12
N PRO A 18 -9.45 -14.28 10.90
CA PRO A 18 -9.10 -15.60 10.37
C PRO A 18 -10.09 -16.07 9.30
N ASN A 19 -9.57 -16.51 8.14
CA ASN A 19 -10.40 -16.99 7.03
C ASN A 19 -11.27 -18.19 7.42
N GLU A 20 -10.77 -19.05 8.28
CA GLU A 20 -11.48 -20.22 8.79
C GLU A 20 -12.72 -19.88 9.63
N CYS A 21 -12.77 -18.64 10.17
CA CYS A 21 -13.92 -18.17 10.94
C CYS A 21 -15.05 -17.58 10.06
N ILE A 22 -14.78 -17.27 8.79
CA ILE A 22 -15.76 -16.63 7.90
C ILE A 22 -16.98 -17.54 7.65
N PRO A 23 -16.84 -18.84 7.34
CA PRO A 23 -18.00 -19.73 7.18
C PRO A 23 -18.82 -19.87 8.46
N MET A 24 -18.19 -19.76 9.63
CA MET A 24 -18.91 -19.84 10.93
C MET A 24 -19.78 -18.60 11.18
N LEU A 25 -19.39 -17.42 10.68
CA LEU A 25 -20.23 -16.23 10.74
C LEU A 25 -21.49 -16.39 9.91
N HIS A 26 -21.36 -16.91 8.70
CA HIS A 26 -22.49 -17.18 7.81
C HIS A 26 -23.50 -18.18 8.41
N SER A 27 -23.01 -19.22 9.12
CA SER A 27 -23.87 -20.26 9.71
C SER A 27 -24.77 -19.77 10.86
N LYS A 28 -24.62 -18.54 11.32
CA LYS A 28 -25.37 -17.94 12.45
C LYS A 28 -26.55 -17.06 12.02
N ASP A 29 -26.80 -16.91 10.72
CA ASP A 29 -27.82 -15.98 10.18
C ASP A 29 -27.65 -14.52 10.65
N VAL A 30 -26.45 -14.15 11.12
CA VAL A 30 -26.12 -12.79 11.50
C VAL A 30 -25.57 -12.06 10.27
N PRO A 31 -26.20 -10.97 9.82
CA PRO A 31 -25.67 -10.16 8.75
C PRO A 31 -24.27 -9.63 9.10
N VAL A 32 -23.30 -9.81 8.19
CA VAL A 32 -21.92 -9.41 8.39
C VAL A 32 -21.44 -8.54 7.24
N VAL A 33 -20.80 -7.42 7.56
CA VAL A 33 -20.12 -6.55 6.61
C VAL A 33 -18.65 -6.45 6.99
N PHE A 34 -17.76 -6.77 6.05
CA PHE A 34 -16.34 -6.48 6.20
C PHE A 34 -16.01 -5.10 5.61
N LEU A 35 -15.17 -4.34 6.32
CA LEU A 35 -14.57 -3.10 5.82
C LEU A 35 -13.09 -3.35 5.53
N ASP A 36 -12.60 -2.73 4.45
CA ASP A 36 -11.21 -2.81 3.96
C ASP A 36 -10.71 -4.24 3.70
N ARG A 37 -11.64 -5.15 3.46
CA ARG A 37 -11.34 -6.54 3.12
C ARG A 37 -12.38 -7.10 2.16
N GLN A 38 -11.92 -7.64 1.03
CA GLN A 38 -12.78 -8.38 0.11
C GLN A 38 -12.98 -9.81 0.62
N VAL A 39 -14.26 -10.21 0.79
CA VAL A 39 -14.64 -11.56 1.18
C VAL A 39 -15.59 -12.12 0.12
N ALA A 40 -15.18 -13.21 -0.52
CA ALA A 40 -15.98 -13.92 -1.52
C ALA A 40 -16.78 -15.05 -0.86
N GLN A 41 -17.78 -14.68 -0.06
CA GLN A 41 -18.69 -15.63 0.62
C GLN A 41 -20.13 -15.12 0.48
N ASP A 42 -21.04 -15.99 0.06
CA ASP A 42 -22.45 -15.66 -0.05
C ASP A 42 -23.02 -15.20 1.31
N GLY A 43 -23.84 -14.16 1.28
CA GLY A 43 -24.45 -13.59 2.49
C GLY A 43 -23.54 -12.71 3.33
N ILE A 44 -22.28 -12.48 2.91
CA ILE A 44 -21.34 -11.55 3.52
C ILE A 44 -21.08 -10.40 2.57
N ALA A 45 -21.29 -9.17 3.02
CA ALA A 45 -20.98 -7.97 2.26
C ALA A 45 -19.56 -7.46 2.55
N SER A 46 -18.93 -6.83 1.57
CA SER A 46 -17.64 -6.16 1.73
C SER A 46 -17.73 -4.73 1.22
N VAL A 47 -17.17 -3.80 1.96
CA VAL A 47 -16.95 -2.42 1.54
C VAL A 47 -15.45 -2.19 1.50
N VAL A 48 -14.93 -1.95 0.29
CA VAL A 48 -13.50 -1.75 0.04
C VAL A 48 -13.27 -0.44 -0.69
N ILE A 49 -12.09 0.15 -0.48
CA ILE A 49 -11.60 1.27 -1.27
C ILE A 49 -10.98 0.71 -2.56
N ASP A 50 -11.12 1.41 -3.69
CA ASP A 50 -10.42 1.04 -4.93
C ASP A 50 -8.95 1.50 -4.87
N GLU A 51 -8.18 0.75 -4.09
CA GLU A 51 -6.74 0.96 -3.89
C GLU A 51 -5.97 0.87 -5.22
N ALA A 52 -6.41 -0.01 -6.10
CA ALA A 52 -5.80 -0.20 -7.41
C ALA A 52 -5.96 1.05 -8.28
N GLN A 53 -7.12 1.71 -8.25
CA GLN A 53 -7.34 2.96 -8.99
C GLN A 53 -6.43 4.07 -8.47
N GLY A 54 -6.32 4.24 -7.15
CA GLY A 54 -5.44 5.23 -6.54
C GLY A 54 -3.97 5.04 -6.94
N MET A 55 -3.48 3.80 -6.88
CA MET A 55 -2.12 3.46 -7.30
C MET A 55 -1.89 3.72 -8.80
N ARG A 56 -2.83 3.31 -9.67
CA ARG A 56 -2.75 3.61 -11.12
C ARG A 56 -2.63 5.10 -11.37
N GLN A 57 -3.46 5.91 -10.73
CA GLN A 57 -3.44 7.36 -10.91
C GLN A 57 -2.09 7.96 -10.48
N ALA A 58 -1.53 7.54 -9.36
CA ALA A 58 -0.23 8.02 -8.87
C ALA A 58 0.91 7.68 -9.86
N VAL A 59 0.99 6.43 -10.32
CA VAL A 59 2.01 6.00 -11.30
C VAL A 59 1.84 6.73 -12.63
N GLN A 60 0.61 6.83 -13.14
CA GLN A 60 0.30 7.55 -14.38
C GLN A 60 0.68 9.03 -14.29
N TYR A 61 0.41 9.66 -13.16
CA TYR A 61 0.80 11.05 -12.92
C TYR A 61 2.32 11.22 -12.98
N LEU A 62 3.07 10.42 -12.24
CA LEU A 62 4.54 10.45 -12.28
C LEU A 62 5.09 10.20 -13.68
N ALA A 63 4.57 9.20 -14.38
CA ALA A 63 4.96 8.93 -15.76
C ALA A 63 4.66 10.12 -16.70
N SER A 64 3.52 10.80 -16.52
CA SER A 64 3.12 11.95 -17.32
C SER A 64 4.01 13.19 -17.10
N THR A 65 4.59 13.30 -15.89
CA THR A 65 5.53 14.38 -15.52
C THR A 65 6.98 14.05 -15.87
N GLY A 66 7.22 12.90 -16.50
CA GLY A 66 8.53 12.55 -17.08
C GLY A 66 9.33 11.52 -16.32
N HIS A 67 8.85 11.05 -15.16
CA HIS A 67 9.53 10.02 -14.37
C HIS A 67 9.53 8.66 -15.11
N ARG A 68 10.61 7.91 -14.98
CA ARG A 68 10.80 6.64 -15.71
C ARG A 68 11.23 5.49 -14.82
N VAL A 69 12.00 5.74 -13.76
CA VAL A 69 12.48 4.75 -12.80
C VAL A 69 11.74 4.97 -11.49
N ILE A 70 10.56 4.36 -11.39
CA ILE A 70 9.65 4.57 -10.27
C ILE A 70 9.78 3.42 -9.27
N GLY A 71 10.15 3.74 -8.04
CA GLY A 71 10.16 2.80 -6.93
C GLY A 71 8.83 2.72 -6.20
N HIS A 72 8.65 1.68 -5.37
CA HIS A 72 7.46 1.52 -4.55
C HIS A 72 7.81 1.09 -3.12
N LEU A 73 7.21 1.78 -2.15
CA LEU A 73 7.21 1.36 -0.75
C LEU A 73 5.84 0.78 -0.43
N HIS A 74 5.76 -0.55 -0.36
CA HIS A 74 4.50 -1.24 -0.05
C HIS A 74 4.22 -1.31 1.45
N GLY A 75 2.97 -1.55 1.80
CA GLY A 75 2.56 -1.85 3.17
C GLY A 75 2.71 -3.32 3.52
N ILE A 76 2.03 -3.74 4.58
CA ILE A 76 2.02 -5.12 5.09
C ILE A 76 1.31 -6.03 4.06
N LEU A 77 2.07 -6.90 3.38
CA LEU A 77 1.56 -7.71 2.24
C LEU A 77 0.52 -8.76 2.63
N GLU A 78 0.32 -9.04 3.91
CA GLU A 78 -0.79 -9.87 4.39
C GLU A 78 -2.14 -9.16 4.29
N THR A 79 -2.17 -7.85 4.04
CA THR A 79 -3.39 -7.06 3.91
C THR A 79 -3.87 -6.99 2.47
N TYR A 80 -5.20 -6.92 2.28
CA TYR A 80 -5.82 -6.73 0.96
C TYR A 80 -5.33 -5.44 0.29
N SER A 81 -5.27 -4.34 1.05
CA SER A 81 -4.85 -3.02 0.56
C SER A 81 -3.43 -3.04 -0.02
N ALA A 82 -2.44 -3.61 0.73
CA ALA A 82 -1.06 -3.65 0.26
C ALA A 82 -0.88 -4.54 -0.97
N GLN A 83 -1.55 -5.69 -1.02
CA GLN A 83 -1.52 -6.58 -2.19
C GLN A 83 -2.11 -5.89 -3.42
N SER A 84 -3.29 -5.27 -3.27
CA SER A 84 -3.98 -4.57 -4.35
C SER A 84 -3.14 -3.41 -4.91
N LYS A 85 -2.50 -2.63 -4.03
CA LYS A 85 -1.60 -1.53 -4.43
C LYS A 85 -0.38 -2.03 -5.17
N LEU A 86 0.31 -3.05 -4.66
CA LEU A 86 1.51 -3.60 -5.28
C LEU A 86 1.22 -4.22 -6.65
N GLU A 87 0.11 -4.96 -6.77
CA GLU A 87 -0.30 -5.54 -8.05
C GLU A 87 -0.65 -4.44 -9.07
N ALA A 88 -1.41 -3.43 -8.66
CA ALA A 88 -1.75 -2.29 -9.52
C ALA A 88 -0.52 -1.48 -9.93
N PHE A 89 0.47 -1.32 -9.04
CA PHE A 89 1.76 -0.70 -9.37
C PHE A 89 2.45 -1.46 -10.49
N ARG A 90 2.68 -2.77 -10.33
CA ARG A 90 3.35 -3.61 -11.32
C ARG A 90 2.63 -3.64 -12.67
N GLN A 91 1.30 -3.78 -12.62
CA GLN A 91 0.48 -3.76 -13.81
C GLN A 91 0.60 -2.43 -14.56
N THR A 92 0.48 -1.30 -13.85
CA THR A 92 0.53 0.03 -14.46
C THR A 92 1.91 0.34 -15.05
N MET A 93 3.00 -0.03 -14.36
CA MET A 93 4.35 0.08 -14.90
C MET A 93 4.50 -0.68 -16.24
N THR A 94 3.96 -1.90 -16.29
CA THR A 94 3.96 -2.74 -17.50
C THR A 94 3.12 -2.13 -18.62
N GLU A 95 1.90 -1.67 -18.31
CA GLU A 95 0.99 -1.04 -19.29
C GLU A 95 1.58 0.24 -19.91
N LEU A 96 2.35 0.98 -19.12
CA LEU A 96 3.04 2.20 -19.58
C LEU A 96 4.39 1.91 -20.27
N GLY A 97 4.82 0.66 -20.34
CA GLY A 97 6.13 0.28 -20.89
C GLY A 97 7.31 0.81 -20.09
N LEU A 98 7.11 1.07 -18.78
CA LEU A 98 8.16 1.50 -17.87
C LEU A 98 8.94 0.30 -17.32
N PRO A 99 10.25 0.46 -17.05
CA PRO A 99 11.03 -0.60 -16.46
C PRO A 99 10.54 -0.91 -15.04
N LEU A 100 10.42 -2.18 -14.70
CA LEU A 100 10.08 -2.65 -13.36
C LEU A 100 11.32 -3.31 -12.74
N TYR A 101 11.84 -2.70 -11.67
CA TYR A 101 13.01 -3.19 -10.97
C TYR A 101 12.63 -3.60 -9.55
N GLU A 102 12.80 -4.88 -9.22
CA GLU A 102 12.43 -5.40 -7.89
C GLU A 102 13.36 -4.88 -6.77
N ASP A 103 14.56 -4.44 -7.10
CA ASP A 103 15.54 -3.86 -6.16
C ASP A 103 15.18 -2.45 -5.67
N ILE A 104 14.15 -1.83 -6.22
CA ILE A 104 13.57 -0.57 -5.76
C ILE A 104 12.11 -0.70 -5.27
N ILE A 105 11.69 -1.93 -4.96
CA ILE A 105 10.41 -2.21 -4.29
C ILE A 105 10.71 -2.67 -2.87
N PHE A 106 10.26 -1.90 -1.87
CA PHE A 106 10.62 -2.13 -0.47
C PHE A 106 9.39 -2.29 0.42
N ASP A 107 9.57 -3.01 1.52
CA ASP A 107 8.60 -3.06 2.59
C ASP A 107 8.68 -1.78 3.45
N GLY A 108 7.66 -0.95 3.35
CA GLY A 108 7.47 0.26 4.18
C GLY A 108 6.62 0.00 5.41
N HIS A 109 5.94 -1.17 5.47
CA HIS A 109 5.21 -1.68 6.63
C HIS A 109 4.12 -0.74 7.17
N TYR A 110 3.65 0.25 6.38
CA TYR A 110 2.81 1.38 6.83
C TYR A 110 3.41 2.12 8.03
N ASP A 111 4.74 2.18 8.10
CA ASP A 111 5.45 2.78 9.21
C ASP A 111 6.58 3.71 8.73
N ARG A 112 6.62 4.91 9.26
CA ARG A 112 7.59 5.95 8.89
C ARG A 112 9.03 5.53 9.14
N TYR A 113 9.31 4.84 10.24
CA TYR A 113 10.66 4.42 10.60
C TYR A 113 11.11 3.21 9.79
N ALA A 114 10.19 2.29 9.48
CA ALA A 114 10.47 1.17 8.60
C ALA A 114 10.81 1.66 7.18
N ALA A 115 9.99 2.56 6.62
CA ALA A 115 10.23 3.19 5.32
C ALA A 115 11.56 3.94 5.29
N TYR A 116 11.83 4.79 6.29
CA TYR A 116 13.11 5.48 6.43
C TYR A 116 14.30 4.51 6.43
N SER A 117 14.21 3.45 7.24
CA SER A 117 15.29 2.48 7.38
C SER A 117 15.53 1.69 6.09
N ALA A 118 14.47 1.29 5.38
CA ALA A 118 14.55 0.57 4.12
C ALA A 118 15.22 1.43 3.03
N VAL A 119 14.76 2.66 2.84
CA VAL A 119 15.31 3.59 1.84
C VAL A 119 16.75 3.97 2.18
N ARG A 120 17.05 4.27 3.43
CA ARG A 120 18.42 4.56 3.86
C ARG A 120 19.37 3.39 3.63
N ALA A 121 18.94 2.15 3.94
CA ALA A 121 19.73 0.95 3.69
C ALA A 121 19.99 0.73 2.19
N PHE A 122 19.02 1.06 1.34
CA PHE A 122 19.20 1.07 -0.10
C PHE A 122 20.23 2.09 -0.55
N LEU A 123 20.13 3.34 -0.09
CA LEU A 123 21.02 4.44 -0.49
C LEU A 123 22.48 4.28 -0.01
N THR A 124 22.74 3.40 0.96
CA THR A 124 24.10 3.11 1.43
C THR A 124 24.82 2.01 0.65
N LYS A 125 24.14 1.38 -0.33
CA LYS A 125 24.68 0.30 -1.16
C LYS A 125 24.99 0.79 -2.57
N PRO A 126 25.78 0.04 -3.37
CA PRO A 126 25.86 0.30 -4.80
C PRO A 126 24.47 0.17 -5.44
N ILE A 127 24.02 1.25 -6.09
CA ILE A 127 22.67 1.33 -6.68
C ILE A 127 22.78 1.00 -8.16
N ALA A 128 22.07 -0.04 -8.61
CA ALA A 128 21.99 -0.41 -10.02
C ALA A 128 20.94 0.44 -10.75
N HIS A 129 19.83 0.73 -10.11
CA HIS A 129 18.71 1.50 -10.66
C HIS A 129 18.32 2.59 -9.67
N MET A 130 18.85 3.81 -9.89
CA MET A 130 18.48 4.96 -9.06
C MET A 130 17.08 5.43 -9.46
N PRO A 131 16.11 5.42 -8.54
CA PRO A 131 14.77 5.90 -8.82
C PRO A 131 14.72 7.43 -8.95
N ASP A 132 13.93 7.91 -9.90
CA ASP A 132 13.59 9.33 -10.07
C ASP A 132 12.28 9.68 -9.37
N ALA A 133 11.50 8.67 -8.95
CA ALA A 133 10.33 8.84 -8.09
C ALA A 133 10.04 7.63 -7.23
N PHE A 134 9.26 7.85 -6.15
CA PHE A 134 8.63 6.80 -5.35
C PHE A 134 7.12 7.02 -5.21
N VAL A 135 6.36 5.91 -5.35
CA VAL A 135 4.98 5.84 -4.90
C VAL A 135 4.93 5.05 -3.61
N CYS A 136 4.46 5.67 -2.54
CA CYS A 136 4.38 5.05 -1.22
C CYS A 136 2.97 4.58 -0.92
N ALA A 137 2.84 3.50 -0.14
CA ALA A 137 1.56 2.89 0.19
C ALA A 137 0.65 3.82 1.01
N ASP A 138 1.24 4.72 1.79
CA ASP A 138 0.55 5.77 2.55
C ASP A 138 1.45 6.99 2.80
N ASP A 139 0.93 7.98 3.52
CA ASP A 139 1.64 9.23 3.81
C ASP A 139 2.74 9.03 4.85
N ASP A 140 2.60 8.11 5.81
CA ASP A 140 3.65 7.84 6.79
C ASP A 140 4.87 7.18 6.14
N THR A 141 4.69 6.23 5.24
CA THR A 141 5.78 5.68 4.41
C THR A 141 6.40 6.74 3.50
N ALA A 142 5.59 7.64 2.94
CA ALA A 142 6.09 8.75 2.12
C ALA A 142 6.99 9.69 2.93
N LEU A 143 6.57 10.07 4.14
CA LEU A 143 7.37 10.93 5.03
C LEU A 143 8.69 10.26 5.44
N GLY A 144 8.68 8.94 5.70
CA GLY A 144 9.89 8.17 5.96
C GLY A 144 10.84 8.13 4.76
N CYS A 145 10.29 7.97 3.56
CA CYS A 145 11.03 8.00 2.30
C CYS A 145 11.70 9.36 2.06
N ILE A 146 10.94 10.45 2.15
CA ILE A 146 11.44 11.81 2.00
C ILE A 146 12.61 12.05 2.97
N ARG A 147 12.39 11.76 4.25
CA ARG A 147 13.40 11.97 5.27
C ARG A 147 14.70 11.19 5.00
N ALA A 148 14.60 9.95 4.51
CA ALA A 148 15.77 9.15 4.17
C ALA A 148 16.58 9.75 3.02
N PHE A 149 15.92 10.25 1.98
CA PHE A 149 16.57 10.93 0.87
C PHE A 149 17.26 12.23 1.32
N GLU A 150 16.56 13.08 2.09
CA GLU A 150 17.13 14.35 2.61
C GLU A 150 18.35 14.12 3.50
N ASP A 151 18.31 13.13 4.42
CA ASP A 151 19.45 12.81 5.30
C ASP A 151 20.66 12.24 4.52
N MET A 152 20.46 11.76 3.31
CA MET A 152 21.50 11.29 2.39
C MET A 152 21.93 12.36 1.38
N GLY A 153 21.42 13.59 1.51
CA GLY A 153 21.81 14.77 0.73
C GLY A 153 21.10 14.95 -0.60
N TYR A 154 20.00 14.22 -0.83
CA TYR A 154 19.13 14.41 -2.00
C TYR A 154 18.06 15.46 -1.71
N ASN A 155 17.66 16.21 -2.72
CA ASN A 155 16.53 17.14 -2.64
C ASN A 155 15.26 16.47 -3.13
N VAL A 156 14.18 16.66 -2.36
CA VAL A 156 12.84 16.20 -2.74
C VAL A 156 11.98 17.46 -2.94
N PRO A 157 11.38 17.68 -4.13
CA PRO A 157 11.21 16.72 -5.25
C PRO A 157 12.29 16.79 -6.36
N GLU A 158 13.32 17.64 -6.28
CA GLU A 158 14.22 17.98 -7.40
C GLU A 158 15.03 16.79 -7.89
N ASP A 159 15.59 15.98 -6.98
CA ASP A 159 16.38 14.78 -7.33
C ASP A 159 15.53 13.51 -7.38
N VAL A 160 14.47 13.44 -6.55
CA VAL A 160 13.53 12.33 -6.47
C VAL A 160 12.15 12.83 -6.05
N SER A 161 11.11 12.50 -6.79
CA SER A 161 9.74 12.82 -6.41
C SER A 161 9.13 11.74 -5.53
N VAL A 162 8.32 12.11 -4.54
CA VAL A 162 7.66 11.16 -3.64
C VAL A 162 6.17 11.45 -3.56
N THR A 163 5.34 10.41 -3.70
CA THR A 163 3.88 10.50 -3.52
C THR A 163 3.42 9.52 -2.45
N GLY A 164 2.44 9.93 -1.63
CA GLY A 164 1.67 9.06 -0.72
C GLY A 164 0.28 8.73 -1.30
N CYS A 165 -0.43 7.83 -0.63
CA CYS A 165 -1.78 7.38 -1.02
C CYS A 165 -2.79 7.46 0.13
N SER A 166 -2.72 8.51 0.96
CA SER A 166 -3.66 8.80 2.04
C SER A 166 -3.85 10.31 2.15
N CYS A 167 -4.71 10.73 3.04
CA CYS A 167 -4.87 12.15 3.36
C CYS A 167 -4.60 12.36 4.85
N THR A 168 -3.36 12.07 5.28
CA THR A 168 -2.95 12.31 6.66
C THR A 168 -2.68 13.80 6.84
N LYS A 169 -3.46 14.46 7.69
CA LYS A 169 -3.13 15.82 8.11
C LYS A 169 -1.92 15.75 9.04
N THR A 170 -0.73 15.97 8.50
CA THR A 170 0.44 16.28 9.32
C THR A 170 0.24 17.68 9.89
N ILE A 171 0.02 17.75 11.20
CA ILE A 171 -0.04 19.02 11.96
C ILE A 171 1.38 19.44 12.29
#